data_c44f9307f3f48bd822922136c887ffdc
#
_entry.id   c44f9307f3f48bd822922136c887ffdc
#
_cell.length_a   1.000
_cell.length_b   1.000
_cell.length_c   1.000
_cell.angle_alpha   90.00
_cell.angle_beta   90.00
_cell.angle_gamma   90.00
#
_symmetry.space_group_name_H-M   'P 1'
#
loop_
_entity.id
_entity.type
_entity.pdbx_description
1 polymer ?
#
loop_
_entity_poly.entity_id
_entity_poly.type
_entity_poly.pdbx_seq_one_letter_code
_entity_poly.pdbx_strand_id
1 'polypeptide(L)'
;FSPFLRPRTAMGAAADIESWLQDPASVSAYEKQRADLGDEPSDEALLAARLLPDPRLVRLRVYQTNSTHKSMSAIRQGSMLLVKDVDFHTVEAQFHEAVFTHASTSPNQQLIASLDVARRQMELDGYGLVMNAIEIALKIRRAINEHPLISKYFRVLGADEMIPAQYRQSGFKDYLAPGATWATAVKAMNEDEFYLDPTRMTLVCGTAGFDGTQFKGLLANEYDIQLNKTSRNSVLLQSNINNTRSDIAHLVRVLVEICRGIEKRLADGGEGERAAFAARVKSLMTDVPDLPNFSHFHALYRGDAGRTSPEGDMRAAFFHAYDASVCEYVPLIGAECDKRLKEGPEMVSANFVIPYPPGFPIMVPGQVLTQETIDFMRKLDVKEIHGYEKARGLKLVKPDAVAAKAKRSAKAR
;
A
#
# COMPACT_ATOMS: atom_id res chain seq x y z
N PHE A 1 -6.19 12.80 -12.60
CA PHE A 1 -5.85 13.86 -13.56
C PHE A 1 -5.43 13.32 -14.95
N SER A 2 -5.15 12.04 -15.10
CA SER A 2 -4.99 11.44 -16.42
C SER A 2 -6.36 11.05 -16.97
N PRO A 3 -6.71 11.41 -18.21
CA PRO A 3 -7.96 10.95 -18.83
C PRO A 3 -8.00 9.41 -18.92
N PHE A 4 -6.85 8.74 -18.91
CA PHE A 4 -6.76 7.28 -18.88
C PHE A 4 -7.01 6.69 -17.49
N LEU A 5 -6.78 7.46 -16.42
CA LEU A 5 -6.91 7.00 -15.04
C LEU A 5 -8.18 7.53 -14.35
N ARG A 6 -8.94 8.41 -15.00
CA ARG A 6 -10.16 9.01 -14.44
C ARG A 6 -11.13 7.97 -13.87
N PRO A 7 -11.47 6.89 -14.55
CA PRO A 7 -12.41 5.90 -14.04
C PRO A 7 -11.91 5.16 -12.78
N ARG A 8 -10.59 5.20 -12.53
CA ARG A 8 -9.92 4.51 -11.41
C ARG A 8 -9.57 5.43 -10.25
N THR A 9 -9.91 6.72 -10.32
CA THR A 9 -9.81 7.62 -9.18
C THR A 9 -11.09 7.57 -8.36
N ALA A 10 -11.01 7.76 -7.04
CA ALA A 10 -12.18 7.79 -6.18
C ALA A 10 -13.19 8.85 -6.62
N MET A 11 -12.73 10.04 -7.04
CA MET A 11 -13.60 11.11 -7.55
C MET A 11 -14.16 10.80 -8.94
N GLY A 12 -13.42 10.12 -9.81
CA GLY A 12 -13.92 9.65 -11.10
C GLY A 12 -15.01 8.61 -10.92
N ALA A 13 -14.75 7.59 -10.10
CA ALA A 13 -15.75 6.58 -9.75
C ALA A 13 -17.00 7.17 -9.08
N ALA A 14 -16.82 8.17 -8.21
CA ALA A 14 -17.93 8.88 -7.60
C ALA A 14 -18.82 9.61 -8.62
N ALA A 15 -18.23 10.22 -9.64
CA ALA A 15 -18.97 10.87 -10.71
C ALA A 15 -19.73 9.86 -11.57
N ASP A 16 -19.12 8.71 -11.87
CA ASP A 16 -19.78 7.64 -12.63
C ASP A 16 -20.94 7.02 -11.83
N ILE A 17 -20.75 6.77 -10.53
CA ILE A 17 -21.81 6.31 -9.62
C ILE A 17 -22.93 7.33 -9.52
N GLU A 18 -22.62 8.62 -9.39
CA GLU A 18 -23.62 9.67 -9.35
C GLU A 18 -24.47 9.70 -10.63
N SER A 19 -23.82 9.59 -11.80
CA SER A 19 -24.52 9.49 -13.09
C SER A 19 -25.41 8.25 -13.15
N TRP A 20 -24.91 7.11 -12.67
CA TRP A 20 -25.67 5.87 -12.60
C TRP A 20 -26.88 5.99 -11.66
N LEU A 21 -26.72 6.64 -10.49
CA LEU A 21 -27.83 6.85 -9.55
C LEU A 21 -28.94 7.76 -10.12
N GLN A 22 -28.57 8.68 -11.03
CA GLN A 22 -29.51 9.59 -11.70
C GLN A 22 -30.19 8.94 -12.92
N ASP A 23 -29.70 7.81 -13.41
CA ASP A 23 -30.26 7.10 -14.54
C ASP A 23 -31.45 6.22 -14.09
N PRO A 24 -32.67 6.46 -14.58
CA PRO A 24 -33.83 5.60 -14.27
C PRO A 24 -33.65 4.12 -14.64
N ALA A 25 -32.79 3.83 -15.63
CA ALA A 25 -32.48 2.45 -16.03
C ALA A 25 -31.72 1.67 -14.94
N SER A 26 -31.07 2.34 -14.02
CA SER A 26 -30.32 1.70 -12.92
C SER A 26 -31.22 0.89 -11.98
N VAL A 27 -32.42 1.41 -11.69
CA VAL A 27 -33.41 0.71 -10.86
C VAL A 27 -33.88 -0.56 -11.56
N SER A 28 -34.21 -0.46 -12.84
CA SER A 28 -34.64 -1.63 -13.66
C SER A 28 -33.52 -2.67 -13.75
N ALA A 29 -32.27 -2.24 -13.89
CA ALA A 29 -31.11 -3.14 -13.93
C ALA A 29 -30.94 -3.88 -12.60
N TYR A 30 -31.08 -3.17 -11.47
CA TYR A 30 -31.05 -3.77 -10.15
C TYR A 30 -32.15 -4.79 -9.94
N GLU A 31 -33.44 -4.43 -10.27
CA GLU A 31 -34.59 -5.31 -10.12
C GLU A 31 -34.47 -6.57 -10.98
N LYS A 32 -33.98 -6.40 -12.22
CA LYS A 32 -33.69 -7.54 -13.09
C LYS A 32 -32.62 -8.46 -12.50
N GLN A 33 -31.51 -7.91 -12.02
CA GLN A 33 -30.46 -8.72 -11.40
C GLN A 33 -30.96 -9.49 -10.18
N ARG A 34 -31.81 -8.87 -9.34
CA ARG A 34 -32.41 -9.55 -8.18
C ARG A 34 -33.33 -10.69 -8.62
N ALA A 35 -34.14 -10.47 -9.68
CA ALA A 35 -34.99 -11.51 -10.23
C ALA A 35 -34.18 -12.67 -10.83
N ASP A 36 -33.10 -12.37 -11.55
CA ASP A 36 -32.21 -13.36 -12.18
C ASP A 36 -31.46 -14.22 -11.13
N LEU A 37 -31.08 -13.64 -10.00
CA LEU A 37 -30.41 -14.35 -8.90
C LEU A 37 -31.37 -15.16 -8.03
N GLY A 38 -32.65 -14.75 -7.92
CA GLY A 38 -33.64 -15.35 -7.03
C GLY A 38 -33.38 -15.03 -5.55
N ASP A 39 -34.23 -15.64 -4.68
CA ASP A 39 -34.19 -15.36 -3.22
C ASP A 39 -33.04 -16.08 -2.51
N GLU A 40 -32.64 -17.26 -2.97
CA GLU A 40 -31.57 -18.09 -2.40
C GLU A 40 -30.54 -18.46 -3.49
N PRO A 41 -29.70 -17.50 -3.93
CA PRO A 41 -28.71 -17.78 -4.97
C PRO A 41 -27.57 -18.66 -4.42
N SER A 42 -27.02 -19.54 -5.26
CA SER A 42 -25.83 -20.31 -4.91
C SER A 42 -24.58 -19.41 -4.79
N ASP A 43 -23.57 -19.90 -4.06
CA ASP A 43 -22.30 -19.17 -3.93
C ASP A 43 -21.64 -18.94 -5.30
N GLU A 44 -21.74 -19.91 -6.22
CA GLU A 44 -21.20 -19.79 -7.58
C GLU A 44 -21.93 -18.69 -8.37
N ALA A 45 -23.25 -18.59 -8.22
CA ALA A 45 -24.03 -17.55 -8.89
C ALA A 45 -23.69 -16.16 -8.34
N LEU A 46 -23.50 -16.03 -7.02
CA LEU A 46 -23.08 -14.78 -6.39
C LEU A 46 -21.67 -14.37 -6.81
N LEU A 47 -20.72 -15.31 -6.86
CA LEU A 47 -19.33 -15.05 -7.27
C LEU A 47 -19.22 -14.69 -8.77
N ALA A 48 -20.11 -15.23 -9.61
CA ALA A 48 -20.14 -14.92 -11.03
C ALA A 48 -20.84 -13.60 -11.36
N ALA A 49 -21.68 -13.09 -10.45
CA ALA A 49 -22.47 -11.88 -10.68
C ALA A 49 -21.73 -10.63 -10.23
N ARG A 50 -21.73 -9.58 -11.07
CA ARG A 50 -21.37 -8.22 -10.62
C ARG A 50 -22.55 -7.63 -9.86
N LEU A 51 -22.56 -7.76 -8.55
CA LEU A 51 -23.66 -7.30 -7.71
C LEU A 51 -23.87 -5.78 -7.81
N LEU A 52 -25.11 -5.39 -8.07
CA LEU A 52 -25.54 -3.99 -8.05
C LEU A 52 -26.24 -3.71 -6.72
N PRO A 53 -25.95 -2.57 -6.06
CA PRO A 53 -26.73 -2.13 -4.91
C PRO A 53 -28.09 -1.56 -5.38
N ASP A 54 -29.07 -1.49 -4.48
CA ASP A 54 -30.32 -0.78 -4.77
C ASP A 54 -30.03 0.73 -4.92
N PRO A 55 -30.20 1.32 -6.10
CA PRO A 55 -29.90 2.73 -6.35
C PRO A 55 -30.64 3.70 -5.43
N ARG A 56 -31.82 3.32 -4.97
CA ARG A 56 -32.68 4.13 -4.08
C ARG A 56 -32.10 4.25 -2.67
N LEU A 57 -31.25 3.30 -2.25
CA LEU A 57 -30.66 3.23 -0.93
C LEU A 57 -29.20 3.69 -0.89
N VAL A 58 -28.56 3.88 -2.04
CA VAL A 58 -27.16 4.26 -2.12
C VAL A 58 -26.97 5.70 -1.61
N ARG A 59 -26.07 5.87 -0.67
CA ARG A 59 -25.62 7.17 -0.16
C ARG A 59 -24.15 7.37 -0.53
N LEU A 60 -23.90 8.15 -1.57
CA LEU A 60 -22.54 8.37 -2.06
C LEU A 60 -21.75 9.30 -1.13
N ARG A 61 -20.65 8.79 -0.57
CA ARG A 61 -19.73 9.56 0.29
C ARG A 61 -18.29 9.22 -0.06
N VAL A 62 -17.58 10.16 -0.65
CA VAL A 62 -16.17 10.00 -1.04
C VAL A 62 -15.35 11.16 -0.50
N TYR A 63 -14.34 10.83 0.27
CA TYR A 63 -13.33 11.74 0.78
C TYR A 63 -11.98 11.28 0.26
N GLN A 64 -11.29 12.12 -0.50
CA GLN A 64 -10.02 11.79 -1.14
C GLN A 64 -8.96 12.81 -0.77
N THR A 65 -7.81 12.33 -0.31
CA THR A 65 -6.61 13.14 -0.10
C THR A 65 -5.59 12.89 -1.20
N ASN A 66 -5.06 13.94 -1.79
CA ASN A 66 -4.07 13.87 -2.87
C ASN A 66 -2.77 14.55 -2.46
N SER A 67 -1.67 13.81 -2.48
CA SER A 67 -0.32 14.38 -2.33
C SER A 67 0.09 15.04 -3.65
N THR A 68 -0.36 16.27 -3.86
CA THR A 68 -0.15 17.01 -5.11
C THR A 68 1.33 17.20 -5.44
N HIS A 69 2.17 17.33 -4.42
CA HIS A 69 3.63 17.46 -4.56
C HIS A 69 4.35 16.21 -5.11
N LYS A 70 3.69 15.04 -5.16
CA LYS A 70 4.34 13.81 -5.64
C LYS A 70 4.26 13.64 -7.15
N SER A 71 3.12 13.95 -7.74
CA SER A 71 2.85 13.70 -9.17
C SER A 71 2.79 14.99 -9.99
N MET A 72 2.54 16.12 -9.35
CA MET A 72 2.44 17.45 -9.93
C MET A 72 3.56 18.36 -9.41
N SER A 73 3.59 19.61 -9.84
CA SER A 73 4.67 20.56 -9.53
C SER A 73 4.51 21.31 -8.20
N ALA A 74 3.59 20.92 -7.33
CA ALA A 74 3.43 21.61 -6.06
C ALA A 74 4.65 21.41 -5.14
N ILE A 75 4.93 22.41 -4.30
CA ILE A 75 5.97 22.34 -3.28
C ILE A 75 5.62 21.23 -2.29
N ARG A 76 6.66 20.53 -1.81
CA ARG A 76 6.52 19.41 -0.85
C ARG A 76 5.68 19.80 0.35
N GLN A 77 4.86 18.87 0.83
CA GLN A 77 3.80 18.96 1.83
C GLN A 77 2.49 19.57 1.29
N GLY A 78 2.45 20.06 0.05
CA GLY A 78 1.19 20.46 -0.58
C GLY A 78 0.28 19.26 -0.86
N SER A 79 -0.95 19.30 -0.36
CA SER A 79 -1.97 18.29 -0.63
C SER A 79 -3.34 18.94 -0.85
N MET A 80 -4.24 18.20 -1.50
CA MET A 80 -5.62 18.59 -1.71
C MET A 80 -6.55 17.59 -1.05
N LEU A 81 -7.59 18.06 -0.41
CA LEU A 81 -8.70 17.27 0.09
C LEU A 81 -9.90 17.50 -0.81
N LEU A 82 -10.42 16.43 -1.40
CA LEU A 82 -11.58 16.46 -2.28
C LEU A 82 -12.73 15.72 -1.60
N VAL A 83 -13.92 16.30 -1.66
CA VAL A 83 -15.13 15.76 -1.03
C VAL A 83 -16.25 15.66 -2.06
N LYS A 84 -16.89 14.50 -2.11
CA LYS A 84 -18.14 14.24 -2.83
C LYS A 84 -19.04 13.44 -1.90
N ASP A 85 -19.92 14.14 -1.19
CA ASP A 85 -20.80 13.53 -0.18
C ASP A 85 -22.21 14.14 -0.33
N VAL A 86 -23.19 13.27 -0.60
CA VAL A 86 -24.61 13.68 -0.74
C VAL A 86 -25.22 14.16 0.57
N ASP A 87 -24.63 13.77 1.69
CA ASP A 87 -25.05 14.16 3.04
C ASP A 87 -24.08 15.16 3.70
N PHE A 88 -23.21 15.82 2.93
CA PHE A 88 -22.17 16.69 3.47
C PHE A 88 -22.68 17.72 4.45
N HIS A 89 -23.87 18.28 4.18
CA HIS A 89 -24.53 19.26 5.05
C HIS A 89 -24.76 18.76 6.49
N THR A 90 -24.84 17.44 6.69
CA THR A 90 -25.04 16.85 8.04
C THR A 90 -23.75 16.76 8.85
N VAL A 91 -22.59 16.79 8.18
CA VAL A 91 -21.25 16.62 8.78
C VAL A 91 -20.32 17.80 8.50
N GLU A 92 -20.81 18.85 7.85
CA GLU A 92 -20.02 19.99 7.40
C GLU A 92 -19.28 20.66 8.56
N ALA A 93 -19.98 20.93 9.67
CA ALA A 93 -19.36 21.54 10.84
C ALA A 93 -18.24 20.69 11.44
N GLN A 94 -18.48 19.38 11.59
CA GLN A 94 -17.47 18.43 12.09
C GLN A 94 -16.31 18.28 11.13
N PHE A 95 -16.59 18.34 9.82
CA PHE A 95 -15.55 18.28 8.80
C PHE A 95 -14.64 19.52 8.87
N HIS A 96 -15.21 20.71 8.96
CA HIS A 96 -14.43 21.95 9.08
C HIS A 96 -13.63 21.99 10.37
N GLU A 97 -14.20 21.54 11.50
CA GLU A 97 -13.49 21.42 12.76
C GLU A 97 -12.33 20.43 12.69
N ALA A 98 -12.54 19.28 12.05
CA ALA A 98 -11.48 18.31 11.83
C ALA A 98 -10.35 18.86 10.96
N VAL A 99 -10.67 19.58 9.87
CA VAL A 99 -9.67 20.24 9.02
C VAL A 99 -8.92 21.32 9.81
N PHE A 100 -9.62 22.13 10.58
CA PHE A 100 -9.00 23.15 11.42
C PHE A 100 -8.06 22.56 12.47
N THR A 101 -8.46 21.46 13.12
CA THR A 101 -7.65 20.75 14.14
C THR A 101 -6.37 20.16 13.56
N HIS A 102 -6.40 19.67 12.32
CA HIS A 102 -5.28 18.98 11.68
C HIS A 102 -4.46 19.84 10.72
N ALA A 103 -4.96 21.01 10.36
CA ALA A 103 -4.24 21.97 9.53
C ALA A 103 -3.48 23.00 10.38
N SER A 104 -2.51 23.68 9.76
CA SER A 104 -1.82 24.78 10.41
C SER A 104 -2.72 25.99 10.52
N THR A 105 -2.76 26.65 11.68
CA THR A 105 -3.40 27.97 11.87
C THR A 105 -2.58 29.10 11.24
N SER A 106 -1.34 28.80 10.78
CA SER A 106 -0.47 29.74 10.07
C SER A 106 -0.23 29.22 8.66
N PRO A 107 -1.17 29.39 7.72
CA PRO A 107 -1.07 28.85 6.37
C PRO A 107 0.16 29.39 5.65
N ASN A 108 0.94 28.49 5.04
CA ASN A 108 2.08 28.86 4.22
C ASN A 108 1.58 29.24 2.83
N GLN A 109 1.64 30.55 2.51
CA GLN A 109 1.13 31.09 1.26
C GLN A 109 1.88 30.54 0.04
N GLN A 110 3.18 30.24 0.15
CA GLN A 110 3.96 29.64 -0.93
C GLN A 110 3.45 28.22 -1.26
N LEU A 111 3.11 27.42 -0.25
CA LEU A 111 2.51 26.10 -0.46
C LEU A 111 1.15 26.20 -1.14
N ILE A 112 0.28 27.11 -0.67
CA ILE A 112 -1.06 27.33 -1.26
C ILE A 112 -0.91 27.80 -2.71
N ALA A 113 -0.08 28.80 -2.97
CA ALA A 113 0.17 29.29 -4.31
C ALA A 113 0.73 28.18 -5.23
N SER A 114 1.64 27.33 -4.73
CA SER A 114 2.18 26.22 -5.50
C SER A 114 1.12 25.18 -5.89
N LEU A 115 0.13 24.95 -5.03
CA LEU A 115 -1.01 24.07 -5.34
C LEU A 115 -1.87 24.65 -6.45
N ASP A 116 -2.15 25.96 -6.45
CA ASP A 116 -2.91 26.59 -7.52
C ASP A 116 -2.15 26.65 -8.84
N VAL A 117 -0.84 26.94 -8.80
CA VAL A 117 0.03 26.86 -9.98
C VAL A 117 0.02 25.46 -10.56
N ALA A 118 0.16 24.43 -9.73
CA ALA A 118 0.13 23.05 -10.18
C ALA A 118 -1.24 22.68 -10.80
N ARG A 119 -2.34 23.13 -10.20
CA ARG A 119 -3.67 22.98 -10.77
C ARG A 119 -3.78 23.67 -12.14
N ARG A 120 -3.32 24.91 -12.24
CA ARG A 120 -3.35 25.68 -13.49
C ARG A 120 -2.50 25.05 -14.57
N GLN A 121 -1.33 24.54 -14.24
CA GLN A 121 -0.47 23.81 -15.18
C GLN A 121 -1.19 22.58 -15.76
N MET A 122 -1.89 21.83 -14.91
CA MET A 122 -2.66 20.67 -15.37
C MET A 122 -3.89 21.07 -16.22
N GLU A 123 -4.48 22.23 -15.96
CA GLU A 123 -5.56 22.76 -16.79
C GLU A 123 -5.08 23.15 -18.20
N LEU A 124 -3.88 23.73 -18.30
CA LEU A 124 -3.33 24.23 -19.56
C LEU A 124 -2.75 23.11 -20.44
N ASP A 125 -1.96 22.18 -19.86
CA ASP A 125 -1.25 21.13 -20.61
C ASP A 125 -1.17 19.80 -19.83
N GLY A 126 -2.16 19.47 -19.02
CA GLY A 126 -2.14 18.28 -18.21
C GLY A 126 -2.03 16.98 -19.00
N TYR A 127 -2.66 16.92 -20.16
CA TYR A 127 -2.59 15.75 -21.04
C TYR A 127 -1.15 15.50 -21.52
N GLY A 128 -0.50 16.50 -22.10
CA GLY A 128 0.88 16.39 -22.60
C GLY A 128 1.86 16.04 -21.49
N LEU A 129 1.74 16.70 -20.33
CA LEU A 129 2.59 16.46 -19.17
C LEU A 129 2.46 15.03 -18.62
N VAL A 130 1.24 14.54 -18.49
CA VAL A 130 0.99 13.17 -17.98
C VAL A 130 1.45 12.13 -19.00
N MET A 131 1.19 12.33 -20.29
CA MET A 131 1.67 11.44 -21.35
C MET A 131 3.20 11.37 -21.37
N ASN A 132 3.89 12.52 -21.22
CA ASN A 132 5.34 12.53 -21.11
C ASN A 132 5.83 11.73 -19.88
N ALA A 133 5.19 11.88 -18.72
CA ALA A 133 5.52 11.11 -17.53
C ALA A 133 5.35 9.60 -17.74
N ILE A 134 4.29 9.18 -18.42
CA ILE A 134 4.05 7.77 -18.78
C ILE A 134 5.12 7.29 -19.77
N GLU A 135 5.42 8.04 -20.82
CA GLU A 135 6.48 7.66 -21.77
C GLU A 135 7.84 7.52 -21.11
N ILE A 136 8.20 8.41 -20.18
CA ILE A 136 9.43 8.31 -19.39
C ILE A 136 9.44 7.00 -18.61
N ALA A 137 8.36 6.67 -17.93
CA ALA A 137 8.24 5.42 -17.19
C ALA A 137 8.40 4.18 -18.10
N LEU A 138 7.76 4.18 -19.27
CA LEU A 138 7.92 3.09 -20.24
C LEU A 138 9.35 2.97 -20.77
N LYS A 139 10.02 4.10 -21.02
CA LYS A 139 11.44 4.12 -21.43
C LYS A 139 12.36 3.59 -20.32
N ILE A 140 12.09 3.93 -19.05
CA ILE A 140 12.84 3.38 -17.91
C ILE A 140 12.64 1.86 -17.83
N ARG A 141 11.39 1.37 -17.90
CA ARG A 141 11.09 -0.07 -17.91
C ARG A 141 11.88 -0.80 -19.00
N ARG A 142 11.83 -0.28 -20.23
CA ARG A 142 12.54 -0.88 -21.36
C ARG A 142 14.05 -0.85 -21.15
N ALA A 143 14.59 0.32 -20.77
CA ALA A 143 16.03 0.48 -20.56
C ALA A 143 16.60 -0.43 -19.46
N ILE A 144 15.79 -0.80 -18.47
CA ILE A 144 16.22 -1.72 -17.41
C ILE A 144 16.04 -3.18 -17.85
N ASN A 145 14.85 -3.54 -18.33
CA ASN A 145 14.51 -4.94 -18.59
C ASN A 145 15.18 -5.52 -19.84
N GLU A 146 15.51 -4.67 -20.84
CA GLU A 146 16.14 -5.10 -22.09
C GLU A 146 17.67 -4.88 -22.12
N HIS A 147 18.24 -4.18 -21.12
CA HIS A 147 19.69 -3.92 -21.10
C HIS A 147 20.46 -5.19 -20.70
N PRO A 148 21.45 -5.66 -21.53
CA PRO A 148 22.09 -6.96 -21.34
C PRO A 148 22.85 -7.13 -20.01
N LEU A 149 23.29 -6.04 -19.41
CA LEU A 149 23.97 -6.08 -18.09
C LEU A 149 22.99 -5.80 -16.95
N ILE A 150 22.14 -4.78 -17.06
CA ILE A 150 21.24 -4.39 -15.98
C ILE A 150 20.23 -5.50 -15.69
N SER A 151 19.67 -6.11 -16.71
CA SER A 151 18.64 -7.17 -16.56
C SER A 151 19.12 -8.44 -15.85
N LYS A 152 20.43 -8.63 -15.69
CA LYS A 152 20.98 -9.70 -14.86
C LYS A 152 20.76 -9.48 -13.36
N TYR A 153 20.69 -8.23 -12.92
CA TYR A 153 20.68 -7.83 -11.51
C TYR A 153 19.44 -7.05 -11.10
N PHE A 154 18.80 -6.38 -12.03
CA PHE A 154 17.64 -5.54 -11.77
C PHE A 154 16.54 -5.80 -12.80
N ARG A 155 15.29 -5.68 -12.37
CA ARG A 155 14.14 -5.70 -13.27
C ARG A 155 13.00 -4.86 -12.71
N VAL A 156 12.22 -4.25 -13.58
CA VAL A 156 10.97 -3.59 -13.23
C VAL A 156 9.84 -4.58 -13.46
N LEU A 157 9.03 -4.81 -12.42
CA LEU A 157 7.94 -5.77 -12.46
C LEU A 157 6.80 -5.32 -13.38
N GLY A 158 6.23 -6.27 -14.12
CA GLY A 158 5.03 -6.10 -14.94
C GLY A 158 3.74 -6.29 -14.15
N ALA A 159 2.60 -6.04 -14.82
CA ALA A 159 1.29 -6.24 -14.20
C ALA A 159 1.02 -7.71 -13.90
N ASP A 160 1.49 -8.63 -14.74
CA ASP A 160 1.32 -10.07 -14.56
C ASP A 160 2.13 -10.68 -13.41
N GLU A 161 3.20 -9.98 -12.98
CA GLU A 161 3.99 -10.36 -11.80
C GLU A 161 3.42 -9.78 -10.50
N MET A 162 2.70 -8.65 -10.58
CA MET A 162 2.20 -7.93 -9.41
C MET A 162 0.73 -8.19 -9.10
N ILE A 163 -0.06 -8.57 -10.09
CA ILE A 163 -1.51 -8.74 -9.98
C ILE A 163 -1.87 -10.15 -10.40
N PRO A 164 -2.49 -10.99 -9.53
CA PRO A 164 -2.93 -12.32 -9.90
C PRO A 164 -3.87 -12.34 -11.11
N ALA A 165 -3.81 -13.39 -11.92
CA ALA A 165 -4.54 -13.49 -13.18
C ALA A 165 -6.07 -13.35 -13.03
N GLN A 166 -6.62 -13.84 -11.91
CA GLN A 166 -8.05 -13.75 -11.59
C GLN A 166 -8.58 -12.31 -11.46
N TYR A 167 -7.71 -11.34 -11.21
CA TYR A 167 -8.04 -9.93 -11.11
C TYR A 167 -7.69 -9.13 -12.36
N ARG A 168 -7.28 -9.82 -13.43
CA ARG A 168 -6.89 -9.23 -14.73
C ARG A 168 -7.67 -9.91 -15.87
N GLN A 169 -8.99 -9.71 -15.88
CA GLN A 169 -9.92 -10.33 -16.83
C GLN A 169 -9.59 -10.00 -18.30
N SER A 170 -8.99 -8.84 -18.55
CA SER A 170 -8.52 -8.43 -19.88
C SER A 170 -7.37 -9.29 -20.42
N GLY A 171 -6.66 -10.01 -19.54
CA GLY A 171 -5.43 -10.72 -19.86
C GLY A 171 -4.21 -9.81 -20.05
N PHE A 172 -4.28 -8.53 -19.69
CA PHE A 172 -3.18 -7.58 -19.81
C PHE A 172 -1.98 -8.04 -18.95
N LYS A 173 -0.82 -8.17 -19.58
CA LYS A 173 0.40 -8.65 -18.93
C LYS A 173 1.33 -7.53 -18.50
N ASP A 174 1.66 -6.64 -19.44
CA ASP A 174 2.51 -5.47 -19.18
C ASP A 174 2.40 -4.49 -20.36
N TYR A 175 2.81 -3.24 -20.13
CA TYR A 175 2.85 -2.18 -21.13
C TYR A 175 3.82 -2.46 -22.29
N LEU A 176 4.86 -3.26 -22.03
CA LEU A 176 5.90 -3.61 -23.01
C LEU A 176 5.76 -5.05 -23.52
N ALA A 177 4.74 -5.79 -23.12
CA ALA A 177 4.50 -7.13 -23.61
C ALA A 177 4.27 -7.14 -25.13
N PRO A 178 4.67 -8.21 -25.85
CA PRO A 178 4.36 -8.33 -27.26
C PRO A 178 2.87 -8.13 -27.54
N GLY A 179 2.55 -7.23 -28.49
CA GLY A 179 1.17 -6.90 -28.83
C GLY A 179 0.49 -5.88 -27.89
N ALA A 180 1.17 -5.38 -26.86
CA ALA A 180 0.62 -4.33 -26.02
C ALA A 180 0.47 -3.03 -26.80
N THR A 181 -0.71 -2.42 -26.72
CA THR A 181 -1.06 -1.13 -27.31
C THR A 181 -1.79 -0.27 -26.30
N TRP A 182 -1.97 1.00 -26.59
CA TRP A 182 -2.82 1.85 -25.78
C TRP A 182 -4.27 1.35 -25.71
N ALA A 183 -4.78 0.76 -26.78
CA ALA A 183 -6.12 0.17 -26.78
C ALA A 183 -6.23 -1.00 -25.79
N THR A 184 -5.22 -1.89 -25.74
CA THR A 184 -5.20 -3.00 -24.76
C THR A 184 -5.03 -2.50 -23.33
N ALA A 185 -4.24 -1.45 -23.12
CA ALA A 185 -4.07 -0.82 -21.81
C ALA A 185 -5.37 -0.16 -21.32
N VAL A 186 -6.08 0.57 -22.20
CA VAL A 186 -7.39 1.18 -21.88
C VAL A 186 -8.45 0.11 -21.61
N LYS A 187 -8.45 -0.98 -22.39
CA LYS A 187 -9.33 -2.13 -22.14
C LYS A 187 -9.08 -2.69 -20.73
N ALA A 188 -7.83 -2.98 -20.39
CA ALA A 188 -7.46 -3.47 -19.07
C ALA A 188 -7.88 -2.51 -17.94
N MET A 189 -7.72 -1.21 -18.14
CA MET A 189 -8.12 -0.20 -17.18
C MET A 189 -9.63 -0.21 -16.90
N ASN A 190 -10.44 -0.58 -17.87
CA ASN A 190 -11.90 -0.64 -17.74
C ASN A 190 -12.42 -1.99 -17.23
N GLU A 191 -11.76 -3.09 -17.59
CA GLU A 191 -12.25 -4.44 -17.35
C GLU A 191 -11.61 -5.12 -16.13
N ASP A 192 -10.32 -4.83 -15.83
CA ASP A 192 -9.61 -5.49 -14.75
C ASP A 192 -10.01 -4.93 -13.39
N GLU A 193 -10.11 -5.79 -12.39
CA GLU A 193 -10.39 -5.36 -11.02
C GLU A 193 -9.24 -4.53 -10.45
N PHE A 194 -8.00 -4.91 -10.72
CA PHE A 194 -6.81 -4.16 -10.36
C PHE A 194 -5.99 -3.80 -11.60
N TYR A 195 -5.48 -2.58 -11.62
CA TYR A 195 -4.71 -2.04 -12.71
C TYR A 195 -3.41 -1.38 -12.22
N LEU A 196 -2.31 -1.65 -12.92
CA LEU A 196 -1.00 -1.10 -12.58
C LEU A 196 -0.85 0.31 -13.16
N ASP A 197 -0.61 1.31 -12.29
CA ASP A 197 -0.24 2.66 -12.70
C ASP A 197 1.11 2.62 -13.45
N PRO A 198 1.16 3.04 -14.74
CA PRO A 198 2.39 2.99 -15.53
C PRO A 198 3.53 3.84 -14.96
N THR A 199 3.20 4.91 -14.25
CA THR A 199 4.18 5.83 -13.65
C THR A 199 4.80 5.30 -12.36
N ARG A 200 4.26 4.21 -11.81
CA ARG A 200 4.76 3.51 -10.63
C ARG A 200 5.54 2.27 -11.07
N MET A 201 6.81 2.22 -10.72
CA MET A 201 7.72 1.17 -11.17
C MET A 201 8.36 0.49 -9.97
N THR A 202 7.99 -0.77 -9.72
CA THR A 202 8.64 -1.58 -8.70
C THR A 202 9.92 -2.17 -9.30
N LEU A 203 11.06 -1.63 -8.90
CA LEU A 203 12.37 -2.10 -9.28
C LEU A 203 12.87 -3.11 -8.26
N VAL A 204 13.05 -4.35 -8.68
CA VAL A 204 13.67 -5.42 -7.89
C VAL A 204 15.16 -5.16 -7.78
N CYS A 205 15.68 -5.10 -6.56
CA CYS A 205 17.09 -4.93 -6.24
C CYS A 205 17.68 -6.11 -5.44
N GLY A 206 16.82 -7.03 -4.97
CA GLY A 206 17.24 -8.22 -4.24
C GLY A 206 18.12 -9.15 -5.05
N THR A 207 17.91 -9.25 -6.36
CA THR A 207 18.77 -10.00 -7.31
C THR A 207 20.17 -9.40 -7.45
N ALA A 208 20.34 -8.12 -7.12
CA ALA A 208 21.62 -7.45 -7.02
C ALA A 208 22.28 -7.56 -5.63
N GLY A 209 21.64 -8.31 -4.70
CA GLY A 209 22.12 -8.51 -3.33
C GLY A 209 21.79 -7.36 -2.37
N PHE A 210 20.99 -6.38 -2.79
CA PHE A 210 20.58 -5.25 -1.95
C PHE A 210 19.19 -5.44 -1.37
N ASP A 211 19.01 -5.20 -0.08
CA ASP A 211 17.69 -4.87 0.43
C ASP A 211 17.28 -3.45 0.01
N GLY A 212 15.97 -3.18 0.03
CA GLY A 212 15.45 -1.90 -0.46
C GLY A 212 15.99 -0.69 0.32
N THR A 213 16.26 -0.82 1.62
CA THR A 213 16.78 0.28 2.43
C THR A 213 18.23 0.58 2.12
N GLN A 214 19.04 -0.47 1.96
CA GLN A 214 20.44 -0.35 1.54
C GLN A 214 20.52 0.29 0.14
N PHE A 215 19.71 -0.18 -0.79
CA PHE A 215 19.70 0.33 -2.16
C PHE A 215 19.24 1.79 -2.22
N LYS A 216 18.20 2.15 -1.47
CA LYS A 216 17.77 3.54 -1.33
C LYS A 216 18.89 4.43 -0.79
N GLY A 217 19.57 3.97 0.27
CA GLY A 217 20.71 4.70 0.86
C GLY A 217 21.84 4.89 -0.12
N LEU A 218 22.22 3.86 -0.87
CA LEU A 218 23.25 3.92 -1.91
C LEU A 218 22.88 4.96 -2.98
N LEU A 219 21.69 4.89 -3.52
CA LEU A 219 21.23 5.80 -4.57
C LEU A 219 21.15 7.25 -4.11
N ALA A 220 20.69 7.48 -2.86
CA ALA A 220 20.55 8.83 -2.32
C ALA A 220 21.90 9.46 -1.97
N ASN A 221 22.81 8.70 -1.36
CA ASN A 221 24.05 9.25 -0.82
C ASN A 221 25.17 9.39 -1.86
N GLU A 222 25.21 8.47 -2.85
CA GLU A 222 26.32 8.44 -3.81
C GLU A 222 25.90 8.97 -5.21
N TYR A 223 24.60 8.94 -5.52
CA TYR A 223 24.13 9.25 -6.88
C TYR A 223 23.05 10.33 -6.92
N ASP A 224 22.67 10.92 -5.79
CA ASP A 224 21.59 11.94 -5.68
C ASP A 224 20.24 11.51 -6.29
N ILE A 225 19.93 10.22 -6.20
CA ILE A 225 18.65 9.67 -6.65
C ILE A 225 17.76 9.39 -5.44
N GLN A 226 16.67 10.17 -5.31
CA GLN A 226 15.70 10.00 -4.24
C GLN A 226 14.59 9.03 -4.66
N LEU A 227 14.32 8.04 -3.81
CA LEU A 227 13.29 7.03 -4.05
C LEU A 227 12.03 7.29 -3.24
N ASN A 228 10.89 6.86 -3.78
CA ASN A 228 9.60 7.04 -3.13
C ASN A 228 9.44 6.09 -1.94
N LYS A 229 9.60 4.79 -2.15
CA LYS A 229 9.33 3.75 -1.15
C LYS A 229 10.28 2.57 -1.34
N THR A 230 10.49 1.82 -0.26
CA THR A 230 11.31 0.60 -0.26
C THR A 230 10.51 -0.59 0.24
N SER A 231 10.92 -1.79 -0.14
CA SER A 231 10.51 -3.05 0.46
C SER A 231 11.74 -3.92 0.74
N ARG A 232 11.54 -5.17 1.16
CA ARG A 232 12.65 -6.08 1.47
C ARG A 232 13.65 -6.22 0.31
N ASN A 233 13.15 -6.39 -0.90
CA ASN A 233 13.95 -6.74 -2.10
C ASN A 233 13.69 -5.84 -3.30
N SER A 234 12.96 -4.75 -3.09
CA SER A 234 12.60 -3.83 -4.16
C SER A 234 12.46 -2.40 -3.69
N VAL A 235 12.46 -1.48 -4.63
CA VAL A 235 12.22 -0.05 -4.42
C VAL A 235 11.17 0.44 -5.39
N LEU A 236 10.43 1.48 -5.01
CA LEU A 236 9.44 2.11 -5.86
C LEU A 236 10.03 3.37 -6.50
N LEU A 237 10.23 3.32 -7.81
CA LEU A 237 10.48 4.48 -8.65
C LEU A 237 9.14 5.10 -9.04
N GLN A 238 9.12 6.41 -9.20
CA GLN A 238 7.96 7.14 -9.67
C GLN A 238 8.38 8.15 -10.72
N SER A 239 7.75 8.07 -11.90
CA SER A 239 7.78 9.15 -12.86
C SER A 239 6.71 10.18 -12.54
N ASN A 240 7.03 11.45 -12.72
CA ASN A 240 6.11 12.58 -12.57
C ASN A 240 6.25 13.56 -13.73
N ILE A 241 5.42 14.59 -13.73
CA ILE A 241 5.37 15.56 -14.85
C ILE A 241 6.65 16.39 -15.03
N ASN A 242 7.55 16.39 -14.02
CA ASN A 242 8.80 17.15 -14.07
C ASN A 242 10.01 16.32 -14.56
N ASN A 243 9.85 15.01 -14.70
CA ASN A 243 10.95 14.18 -15.16
C ASN A 243 11.27 14.40 -16.64
N THR A 244 12.55 14.24 -16.95
CA THR A 244 13.12 14.47 -18.28
C THR A 244 13.86 13.24 -18.80
N ARG A 245 14.29 13.28 -20.06
CA ARG A 245 15.11 12.22 -20.65
C ARG A 245 16.50 12.11 -19.99
N SER A 246 17.03 13.19 -19.44
CA SER A 246 18.30 13.17 -18.71
C SER A 246 18.21 12.35 -17.43
N ASP A 247 17.05 12.35 -16.75
CA ASP A 247 16.85 11.53 -15.55
C ASP A 247 16.93 10.05 -15.88
N ILE A 248 16.40 9.63 -17.05
CA ILE A 248 16.50 8.25 -17.54
C ILE A 248 17.97 7.90 -17.77
N ALA A 249 18.70 8.75 -18.49
CA ALA A 249 20.10 8.51 -18.81
C ALA A 249 20.97 8.43 -17.55
N HIS A 250 20.70 9.30 -16.57
CA HIS A 250 21.37 9.26 -15.27
C HIS A 250 21.10 7.96 -14.53
N LEU A 251 19.84 7.55 -14.38
CA LEU A 251 19.47 6.31 -13.71
C LEU A 251 20.11 5.08 -14.38
N VAL A 252 20.04 5.00 -15.71
CA VAL A 252 20.63 3.87 -16.47
C VAL A 252 22.15 3.82 -16.27
N ARG A 253 22.85 4.96 -16.36
CA ARG A 253 24.29 5.05 -16.09
C ARG A 253 24.63 4.53 -14.70
N VAL A 254 23.90 4.96 -13.68
CA VAL A 254 24.10 4.54 -12.29
C VAL A 254 23.91 3.04 -12.13
N LEU A 255 22.82 2.48 -12.70
CA LEU A 255 22.57 1.03 -12.63
C LEU A 255 23.67 0.23 -13.35
N VAL A 256 24.18 0.70 -14.49
CA VAL A 256 25.33 0.07 -15.18
C VAL A 256 26.58 0.09 -14.31
N GLU A 257 26.87 1.21 -13.66
CA GLU A 257 28.01 1.35 -12.76
C GLU A 257 27.92 0.38 -11.57
N ILE A 258 26.76 0.30 -10.93
CA ILE A 258 26.51 -0.65 -9.84
C ILE A 258 26.68 -2.09 -10.33
N CYS A 259 26.12 -2.46 -11.48
CA CYS A 259 26.27 -3.80 -12.05
C CYS A 259 27.73 -4.16 -12.33
N ARG A 260 28.49 -3.23 -12.90
CA ARG A 260 29.95 -3.42 -13.14
C ARG A 260 30.70 -3.62 -11.83
N GLY A 261 30.35 -2.87 -10.79
CA GLY A 261 30.90 -3.05 -9.44
C GLY A 261 30.63 -4.44 -8.89
N ILE A 262 29.41 -4.95 -9.05
CA ILE A 262 29.03 -6.30 -8.64
C ILE A 262 29.86 -7.35 -9.43
N GLU A 263 29.91 -7.25 -10.76
CA GLU A 263 30.67 -8.22 -11.58
C GLU A 263 32.17 -8.23 -11.23
N LYS A 264 32.77 -7.04 -11.03
CA LYS A 264 34.17 -6.92 -10.59
C LYS A 264 34.39 -7.58 -9.24
N ARG A 265 33.55 -7.30 -8.24
CA ARG A 265 33.64 -7.92 -6.91
C ARG A 265 33.53 -9.45 -6.97
N LEU A 266 32.61 -9.97 -7.76
CA LEU A 266 32.43 -11.42 -7.92
C LEU A 266 33.58 -12.10 -8.70
N ALA A 267 34.23 -11.37 -9.61
CA ALA A 267 35.41 -11.84 -10.32
C ALA A 267 36.66 -11.86 -9.42
N ASP A 268 36.89 -10.78 -8.68
CA ASP A 268 38.07 -10.61 -7.84
C ASP A 268 38.00 -11.41 -6.53
N GLY A 269 36.79 -11.60 -5.96
CA GLY A 269 36.57 -12.20 -4.64
C GLY A 269 36.56 -13.72 -4.58
N GLY A 270 36.70 -14.41 -5.70
CA GLY A 270 36.77 -15.85 -5.73
C GLY A 270 35.48 -16.59 -5.37
N GLU A 271 35.62 -17.86 -4.95
CA GLU A 271 34.45 -18.72 -4.68
C GLU A 271 33.69 -18.31 -3.41
N GLY A 272 34.39 -17.87 -2.38
CA GLY A 272 33.77 -17.43 -1.12
C GLY A 272 32.85 -16.21 -1.31
N GLU A 273 33.29 -15.22 -2.09
CA GLU A 273 32.46 -14.02 -2.37
C GLU A 273 31.23 -14.39 -3.24
N ARG A 274 31.41 -15.27 -4.23
CA ARG A 274 30.29 -15.77 -5.04
C ARG A 274 29.27 -16.53 -4.20
N ALA A 275 29.73 -17.38 -3.29
CA ALA A 275 28.84 -18.11 -2.38
C ALA A 275 28.10 -17.17 -1.41
N ALA A 276 28.79 -16.18 -0.84
CA ALA A 276 28.17 -15.16 0.02
C ALA A 276 27.13 -14.33 -0.73
N PHE A 277 27.43 -13.90 -1.96
CA PHE A 277 26.50 -13.17 -2.80
C PHE A 277 25.25 -14.01 -3.13
N ALA A 278 25.45 -15.28 -3.54
CA ALA A 278 24.34 -16.18 -3.83
C ALA A 278 23.45 -16.43 -2.60
N ALA A 279 24.04 -16.61 -1.41
CA ALA A 279 23.32 -16.76 -0.16
C ALA A 279 22.51 -15.48 0.18
N ARG A 280 23.09 -14.28 -0.06
CA ARG A 280 22.37 -13.01 0.13
C ARG A 280 21.20 -12.86 -0.84
N VAL A 281 21.39 -13.15 -2.11
CA VAL A 281 20.31 -13.12 -3.12
C VAL A 281 19.20 -14.09 -2.72
N LYS A 282 19.55 -15.32 -2.33
CA LYS A 282 18.58 -16.32 -1.87
C LYS A 282 17.78 -15.79 -0.68
N SER A 283 18.45 -15.25 0.34
CA SER A 283 17.79 -14.65 1.52
C SER A 283 16.80 -13.57 1.15
N LEU A 284 17.12 -12.71 0.17
CA LEU A 284 16.27 -11.60 -0.22
C LEU A 284 15.09 -12.01 -1.13
N MET A 285 15.28 -13.02 -1.97
CA MET A 285 14.36 -13.34 -3.06
C MET A 285 13.49 -14.57 -2.80
N THR A 286 13.98 -15.56 -2.08
CA THR A 286 13.29 -16.85 -1.89
C THR A 286 12.96 -17.15 -0.44
N ASP A 287 13.76 -16.68 0.52
CA ASP A 287 13.52 -16.91 1.95
C ASP A 287 12.58 -15.84 2.53
N VAL A 288 11.55 -15.46 1.77
CA VAL A 288 10.55 -14.49 2.22
C VAL A 288 9.63 -15.17 3.23
N PRO A 289 9.36 -14.55 4.40
CA PRO A 289 8.43 -15.12 5.36
C PRO A 289 7.00 -15.08 4.79
N ASP A 290 6.24 -16.14 5.04
CA ASP A 290 4.83 -16.18 4.74
C ASP A 290 4.08 -15.08 5.50
N LEU A 291 3.03 -14.53 4.89
CA LEU A 291 2.18 -13.54 5.55
C LEU A 291 1.36 -14.24 6.63
N PRO A 292 1.43 -13.78 7.89
CA PRO A 292 0.63 -14.35 8.96
C PRO A 292 -0.84 -13.94 8.82
N ASN A 293 -1.71 -14.64 9.53
CA ASN A 293 -3.09 -14.22 9.67
C ASN A 293 -3.17 -12.97 10.57
N PHE A 294 -3.46 -11.82 9.97
CA PHE A 294 -3.57 -10.54 10.67
C PHE A 294 -4.95 -10.29 11.31
N SER A 295 -5.91 -11.18 11.14
CA SER A 295 -7.30 -11.00 11.60
C SER A 295 -7.62 -11.76 12.90
N HIS A 296 -6.62 -12.27 13.62
CA HIS A 296 -6.82 -13.00 14.86
C HIS A 296 -6.89 -12.07 16.06
N PHE A 297 -8.09 -11.66 16.44
CA PHE A 297 -8.32 -10.87 17.66
C PHE A 297 -8.62 -11.75 18.87
N HIS A 298 -8.15 -11.30 20.04
CA HIS A 298 -8.51 -11.93 21.32
C HIS A 298 -10.03 -11.81 21.54
N ALA A 299 -10.65 -12.86 22.10
CA ALA A 299 -12.10 -12.94 22.32
C ALA A 299 -12.69 -11.74 23.05
N LEU A 300 -11.92 -11.13 23.97
CA LEU A 300 -12.31 -9.93 24.70
C LEU A 300 -12.56 -8.70 23.81
N TYR A 301 -11.95 -8.65 22.66
CA TYR A 301 -12.03 -7.56 21.68
C TYR A 301 -12.79 -7.95 20.41
N ARG A 302 -13.47 -9.10 20.43
CA ARG A 302 -14.46 -9.45 19.42
C ARG A 302 -15.78 -8.84 19.85
N GLY A 303 -16.22 -7.82 19.15
CA GLY A 303 -17.47 -7.12 19.45
C GLY A 303 -18.68 -7.71 18.75
N ASP A 304 -19.86 -7.15 19.04
CA ASP A 304 -21.09 -7.51 18.34
C ASP A 304 -21.02 -7.03 16.88
N ALA A 305 -21.43 -7.88 15.96
CA ALA A 305 -21.33 -7.69 14.49
C ALA A 305 -21.98 -6.41 13.94
N GLY A 306 -22.76 -5.69 14.74
CA GLY A 306 -23.39 -4.43 14.35
C GLY A 306 -22.58 -3.16 14.70
N ARG A 307 -21.48 -3.28 15.47
CA ARG A 307 -20.71 -2.11 15.98
C ARG A 307 -19.21 -2.16 15.67
N THR A 308 -18.70 -3.31 15.28
CA THR A 308 -17.27 -3.55 15.03
C THR A 308 -17.09 -4.30 13.74
N SER A 309 -15.84 -4.39 13.23
CA SER A 309 -15.55 -5.31 12.13
C SER A 309 -15.72 -6.78 12.61
N PRO A 310 -15.98 -7.72 11.68
CA PRO A 310 -16.09 -9.14 12.02
C PRO A 310 -14.84 -9.69 12.72
N GLU A 311 -13.69 -9.11 12.44
CA GLU A 311 -12.40 -9.52 12.98
C GLU A 311 -12.25 -9.12 14.45
N GLY A 312 -12.62 -7.87 14.81
CA GLY A 312 -12.51 -7.40 16.18
C GLY A 312 -12.68 -5.89 16.38
N ASP A 313 -12.73 -5.49 17.65
CA ASP A 313 -12.83 -4.10 18.09
C ASP A 313 -11.45 -3.52 18.42
N MET A 314 -10.74 -3.12 17.38
CA MET A 314 -9.44 -2.47 17.49
C MET A 314 -9.51 -1.17 18.31
N ARG A 315 -10.59 -0.41 18.20
CA ARG A 315 -10.78 0.85 18.93
C ARG A 315 -10.89 0.63 20.43
N ALA A 316 -11.70 -0.33 20.85
CA ALA A 316 -11.82 -0.68 22.27
C ALA A 316 -10.49 -1.20 22.85
N ALA A 317 -9.72 -1.96 22.08
CA ALA A 317 -8.39 -2.41 22.46
C ALA A 317 -7.39 -1.25 22.56
N PHE A 318 -7.39 -0.33 21.61
CA PHE A 318 -6.55 0.85 21.61
C PHE A 318 -6.77 1.72 22.86
N PHE A 319 -8.02 2.05 23.18
CA PHE A 319 -8.32 2.87 24.35
C PHE A 319 -8.07 2.14 25.67
N HIS A 320 -8.24 0.82 25.73
CA HIS A 320 -7.85 0.04 26.89
C HIS A 320 -6.33 0.10 27.12
N ALA A 321 -5.55 -0.04 26.07
CA ALA A 321 -4.09 0.01 26.10
C ALA A 321 -3.50 1.44 26.25
N TYR A 322 -4.35 2.46 26.26
CA TYR A 322 -3.93 3.84 26.51
C TYR A 322 -3.50 4.03 27.96
N ASP A 323 -4.07 3.25 28.88
CA ASP A 323 -3.59 3.16 30.26
C ASP A 323 -2.31 2.32 30.31
N ALA A 324 -1.17 2.99 30.54
CA ALA A 324 0.12 2.33 30.59
C ALA A 324 0.21 1.27 31.71
N SER A 325 -0.60 1.39 32.77
CA SER A 325 -0.60 0.44 33.89
C SER A 325 -1.08 -0.95 33.51
N VAL A 326 -1.92 -1.06 32.46
CA VAL A 326 -2.40 -2.34 31.92
C VAL A 326 -1.49 -2.94 30.86
N CYS A 327 -0.37 -2.29 30.55
CA CYS A 327 0.58 -2.74 29.53
C CYS A 327 1.84 -3.32 30.14
N GLU A 328 2.44 -4.24 29.40
CA GLU A 328 3.77 -4.81 29.65
C GLU A 328 4.58 -4.83 28.35
N TYR A 329 5.88 -5.15 28.48
CA TYR A 329 6.75 -5.28 27.31
C TYR A 329 7.45 -6.64 27.34
N VAL A 330 7.42 -7.33 26.21
CA VAL A 330 8.08 -8.63 26.03
C VAL A 330 9.09 -8.53 24.87
N PRO A 331 10.35 -8.87 25.09
CA PRO A 331 11.34 -8.87 24.03
C PRO A 331 10.93 -9.81 22.88
N LEU A 332 11.02 -9.34 21.64
CA LEU A 332 10.69 -10.14 20.44
C LEU A 332 11.61 -11.37 20.31
N ILE A 333 12.87 -11.20 20.70
CA ILE A 333 13.90 -12.24 20.67
C ILE A 333 14.22 -12.61 22.12
N GLY A 334 14.06 -13.89 22.47
CA GLY A 334 14.40 -14.40 23.80
C GLY A 334 13.41 -15.45 24.32
N ALA A 335 13.83 -16.13 25.37
CA ALA A 335 13.11 -17.28 25.93
C ALA A 335 11.70 -16.94 26.45
N GLU A 336 11.44 -15.70 26.88
CA GLU A 336 10.14 -15.29 27.40
C GLU A 336 9.06 -15.29 26.30
N CYS A 337 9.36 -14.70 25.15
CA CYS A 337 8.44 -14.72 24.00
C CYS A 337 8.13 -16.14 23.56
N ASP A 338 9.16 -16.98 23.42
CA ASP A 338 9.02 -18.37 22.99
C ASP A 338 8.23 -19.21 24.03
N LYS A 339 8.44 -18.95 25.30
CA LYS A 339 7.71 -19.60 26.38
C LYS A 339 6.22 -19.22 26.32
N ARG A 340 5.90 -17.94 26.19
CA ARG A 340 4.51 -17.47 26.13
C ARG A 340 3.77 -17.96 24.88
N LEU A 341 4.44 -18.10 23.76
CA LEU A 341 3.86 -18.71 22.55
C LEU A 341 3.43 -20.17 22.75
N LYS A 342 4.18 -20.92 23.58
CA LYS A 342 3.94 -22.37 23.82
C LYS A 342 3.01 -22.63 25.01
N GLU A 343 3.21 -21.93 26.08
CA GLU A 343 2.59 -22.21 27.38
C GLU A 343 1.53 -21.19 27.79
N GLY A 344 1.42 -20.07 27.06
CA GLY A 344 0.59 -18.94 27.44
C GLY A 344 1.18 -18.09 28.58
N PRO A 345 0.46 -17.11 29.06
CA PRO A 345 -0.82 -16.62 28.54
C PRO A 345 -0.69 -16.00 27.14
N GLU A 346 -1.81 -15.95 26.40
CA GLU A 346 -1.85 -15.32 25.07
C GLU A 346 -1.28 -13.91 25.10
N MET A 347 -0.45 -13.59 24.13
CA MET A 347 0.13 -12.26 23.93
C MET A 347 -0.83 -11.42 23.10
N VAL A 348 -1.41 -10.39 23.70
CA VAL A 348 -2.35 -9.48 23.04
C VAL A 348 -1.68 -8.15 22.75
N SER A 349 -1.60 -7.75 21.48
CA SER A 349 -1.00 -6.49 21.10
C SER A 349 -1.72 -5.30 21.73
N ALA A 350 -0.93 -4.38 22.29
CA ALA A 350 -1.40 -3.12 22.86
C ALA A 350 -1.13 -1.93 21.92
N ASN A 351 -0.48 -2.16 20.78
CA ASN A 351 0.02 -1.09 19.93
C ASN A 351 -0.11 -1.46 18.45
N PHE A 352 -0.10 -0.42 17.61
CA PHE A 352 0.16 -0.61 16.19
C PHE A 352 1.66 -0.88 15.99
N VAL A 353 2.01 -1.93 15.27
CA VAL A 353 3.39 -2.19 14.86
C VAL A 353 3.45 -2.09 13.34
N ILE A 354 4.20 -1.10 12.87
CA ILE A 354 4.22 -0.71 11.47
C ILE A 354 5.66 -0.70 10.99
N PRO A 355 6.13 -1.77 10.34
CA PRO A 355 7.43 -1.75 9.67
C PRO A 355 7.43 -0.74 8.52
N TYR A 356 8.49 -0.01 8.39
CA TYR A 356 8.65 0.90 7.28
C TYR A 356 9.98 0.64 6.54
N PRO A 357 9.89 0.12 5.34
CA PRO A 357 8.74 -0.28 4.53
C PRO A 357 8.04 -1.56 5.04
N PRO A 358 6.78 -1.86 4.62
CA PRO A 358 6.00 -1.17 3.60
C PRO A 358 5.10 -0.05 4.14
N GLY A 359 5.01 0.15 5.45
CA GLY A 359 4.24 1.21 6.08
C GLY A 359 2.75 0.87 6.25
N PHE A 360 2.42 -0.42 6.40
CA PHE A 360 1.11 -0.87 6.88
C PHE A 360 1.27 -1.62 8.21
N PRO A 361 0.27 -1.59 9.09
CA PRO A 361 0.35 -2.29 10.36
C PRO A 361 0.33 -3.81 10.16
N ILE A 362 1.31 -4.48 10.79
CA ILE A 362 1.38 -5.95 10.88
C ILE A 362 0.87 -6.47 12.20
N MET A 363 0.72 -5.59 13.17
CA MET A 363 0.01 -5.83 14.43
C MET A 363 -0.85 -4.63 14.74
N VAL A 364 -2.02 -4.88 15.29
CA VAL A 364 -2.95 -3.84 15.73
C VAL A 364 -3.40 -4.13 17.17
N PRO A 365 -3.84 -3.11 17.93
CA PRO A 365 -4.35 -3.32 19.28
C PRO A 365 -5.46 -4.36 19.34
N GLY A 366 -5.37 -5.29 20.28
CA GLY A 366 -6.34 -6.37 20.46
C GLY A 366 -6.07 -7.66 19.69
N GLN A 367 -5.13 -7.64 18.76
CA GLN A 367 -4.71 -8.83 18.01
C GLN A 367 -3.88 -9.78 18.90
N VAL A 368 -4.15 -11.09 18.82
CA VAL A 368 -3.33 -12.13 19.42
C VAL A 368 -2.10 -12.38 18.54
N LEU A 369 -0.93 -12.39 19.15
CA LEU A 369 0.32 -12.70 18.49
C LEU A 369 0.49 -14.22 18.43
N THR A 370 0.50 -14.73 17.20
CA THR A 370 0.73 -16.15 16.90
C THR A 370 2.23 -16.42 16.63
N GLN A 371 2.60 -17.70 16.58
CA GLN A 371 3.95 -18.10 16.15
C GLN A 371 4.28 -17.52 14.79
N GLU A 372 3.35 -17.56 13.82
CA GLU A 372 3.51 -17.02 12.47
C GLU A 372 3.82 -15.51 12.50
N THR A 373 3.07 -14.74 13.33
CA THR A 373 3.29 -13.30 13.47
C THR A 373 4.68 -12.98 14.04
N ILE A 374 5.12 -13.74 15.03
CA ILE A 374 6.45 -13.57 15.64
C ILE A 374 7.55 -13.98 14.67
N ASP A 375 7.38 -15.08 13.95
CA ASP A 375 8.35 -15.54 12.95
C ASP A 375 8.47 -14.54 11.78
N PHE A 376 7.33 -14.00 11.35
CA PHE A 376 7.31 -12.93 10.37
C PHE A 376 8.09 -11.70 10.86
N MET A 377 7.84 -11.26 12.09
CA MET A 377 8.55 -10.12 12.69
C MET A 377 10.05 -10.37 12.83
N ARG A 378 10.46 -11.56 13.23
CA ARG A 378 11.88 -11.94 13.38
C ARG A 378 12.62 -11.99 12.05
N LYS A 379 11.91 -12.35 10.97
CA LYS A 379 12.45 -12.39 9.61
C LYS A 379 12.41 -11.04 8.90
N LEU A 380 11.63 -10.07 9.42
CA LEU A 380 11.60 -8.73 8.87
C LEU A 380 12.95 -8.03 9.09
N ASP A 381 13.71 -7.92 8.00
CA ASP A 381 14.98 -7.17 7.98
C ASP A 381 14.70 -5.70 7.62
N VAL A 382 14.03 -4.98 8.54
CA VAL A 382 13.74 -3.55 8.38
C VAL A 382 14.27 -2.77 9.58
N LYS A 383 14.87 -1.60 9.32
CA LYS A 383 15.50 -0.78 10.37
C LYS A 383 14.48 0.03 11.14
N GLU A 384 13.42 0.48 10.49
CA GLU A 384 12.42 1.37 11.07
C GLU A 384 11.11 0.60 11.29
N ILE A 385 10.72 0.43 12.54
CA ILE A 385 9.47 -0.21 12.94
C ILE A 385 8.79 0.71 13.94
N HIS A 386 7.74 1.41 13.49
CA HIS A 386 6.95 2.24 14.38
C HIS A 386 6.14 1.38 15.34
N GLY A 387 6.01 1.83 16.59
CA GLY A 387 5.29 1.11 17.62
C GLY A 387 6.01 -0.11 18.20
N TYR A 388 7.26 -0.33 17.81
CA TYR A 388 8.14 -1.34 18.38
C TYR A 388 9.39 -0.68 18.96
N GLU A 389 9.65 -0.92 20.24
CA GLU A 389 10.82 -0.37 20.95
C GLU A 389 11.88 -1.46 21.12
N LYS A 390 12.96 -1.42 20.34
CA LYS A 390 14.02 -2.45 20.38
C LYS A 390 14.57 -2.72 21.80
N ALA A 391 14.63 -1.70 22.63
CA ALA A 391 15.15 -1.80 24.00
C ALA A 391 14.15 -2.46 24.98
N ARG A 392 12.87 -2.41 24.70
CA ARG A 392 11.79 -2.91 25.58
C ARG A 392 11.08 -4.13 25.02
N GLY A 393 10.91 -4.18 23.70
CA GLY A 393 10.21 -5.25 23.01
C GLY A 393 8.79 -4.89 22.54
N LEU A 394 7.94 -5.89 22.42
CA LEU A 394 6.55 -5.78 22.03
C LEU A 394 5.72 -5.22 23.19
N LYS A 395 4.95 -4.17 22.95
CA LYS A 395 3.98 -3.65 23.91
C LYS A 395 2.72 -4.50 23.89
N LEU A 396 2.39 -5.14 25.00
CA LEU A 396 1.29 -6.09 25.13
C LEU A 396 0.33 -5.64 26.22
N VAL A 397 -0.91 -6.09 26.16
CA VAL A 397 -1.86 -5.98 27.29
C VAL A 397 -1.53 -7.06 28.31
N LYS A 398 -1.36 -6.68 29.58
CA LYS A 398 -1.08 -7.63 30.67
C LYS A 398 -2.18 -8.69 30.78
N PRO A 399 -1.84 -9.96 31.04
CA PRO A 399 -2.82 -11.04 31.20
C PRO A 399 -3.89 -10.75 32.28
N ASP A 400 -3.46 -10.17 33.40
CA ASP A 400 -4.39 -9.80 34.48
C ASP A 400 -5.37 -8.71 34.06
N ALA A 401 -4.96 -7.76 33.27
CA ALA A 401 -5.82 -6.71 32.71
C ALA A 401 -6.83 -7.29 31.71
N VAL A 402 -6.42 -8.25 30.88
CA VAL A 402 -7.29 -9.02 29.99
C VAL A 402 -8.35 -9.75 30.81
N ALA A 403 -7.93 -10.48 31.86
CA ALA A 403 -8.84 -11.23 32.74
C ALA A 403 -9.80 -10.30 33.51
N ALA A 404 -9.34 -9.17 34.02
CA ALA A 404 -10.17 -8.19 34.74
C ALA A 404 -11.23 -7.57 33.81
N LYS A 405 -10.90 -7.24 32.55
CA LYS A 405 -11.87 -6.73 31.59
C LYS A 405 -12.91 -7.80 31.22
N ALA A 406 -12.50 -9.05 31.03
CA ALA A 406 -13.40 -10.16 30.75
C ALA A 406 -14.47 -10.31 31.85
N LYS A 407 -14.08 -10.24 33.16
CA LYS A 407 -14.99 -10.28 34.28
C LYS A 407 -15.99 -9.11 34.32
N ARG A 408 -15.55 -7.89 33.93
CA ARG A 408 -16.45 -6.72 33.85
C ARG A 408 -17.46 -6.85 32.71
N SER A 409 -17.04 -7.34 31.54
CA SER A 409 -17.92 -7.56 30.40
C SER A 409 -18.99 -8.65 30.70
N ALA A 410 -18.62 -9.70 31.43
CA ALA A 410 -19.56 -10.75 31.86
C ALA A 410 -20.59 -10.27 32.87
N LYS A 411 -20.25 -9.26 33.72
CA LYS A 411 -21.21 -8.67 34.70
C LYS A 411 -22.13 -7.61 34.08
N ALA A 412 -21.80 -7.11 32.88
CA ALA A 412 -22.58 -6.08 32.17
C ALA A 412 -23.58 -6.69 31.17
N ARG A 413 -23.53 -7.99 30.93
CA ARG A 413 -24.52 -8.80 30.22
C ARG A 413 -25.48 -9.46 31.20
#